data_b53cbc03724a4a7b7ffa7d9ea73e6ee7
#
_entry.id   b53cbc03724a4a7b7ffa7d9ea73e6ee7
#
_cell.length_a   1.000
_cell.length_b   1.000
_cell.length_c   1.000
_cell.angle_alpha   90.00
_cell.angle_beta   90.00
_cell.angle_gamma   90.00
#
_symmetry.space_group_name_H-M   'P 1'
#
loop_
_entity.id
_entity.type
_entity.pdbx_description
1 polymer ?
#
loop_
_entity_poly.entity_id
_entity_poly.type
_entity_poly.pdbx_seq_one_letter_code
_entity_poly.pdbx_strand_id
1 'polypeptide(L)'
;MASHTGKIDMIRGSIIKSAALFALPICVGNILQQLYGTVDTLVVGNFCDSAALAAGGTATPPMEILLCVFLGIGNGASILVSQEMGRRNADGLRMLVRTTVWFLYLCAIPVTILAMFVGPALLRLMQVPADAFDYAVLYLRITALGTLGNLGYNMNAGILRGLGDSRSTLLLLLISCLTNIVLDVAFVAVLGMGVAGAALATTIALYLSWLTSILYARRNYEGLQFPLLPHGYDKAQLAAILKVGVPLGLNNSLYSVGHVAVQAVYNMQGSVFVAGCSIAGRVTGIAGIAITSFSSAAVVFAGQNLGAGNYRRLQRGVVQITCAAGVVTLLIGLVATVFCRPLLGLFSSDPAVLDAAVRYTWWVLPFIWTYAVFNCMMSFVNGTGAVKYTTVVNLLILWAVRIPAAYILHALGYGTSSMACVSLSYAVGLVAMLGYFLTPEWGKLRRKAKELGDAVTAETKPTL
;
A
#
# COMPACT_ATOMS: atom_id res chain seq x y z
N MET A 1 -13.10 -2.01 28.22
CA MET A 1 -12.10 -2.37 27.19
C MET A 1 -10.77 -2.60 27.88
N ALA A 2 -10.35 -3.86 28.01
CA ALA A 2 -9.08 -4.21 28.62
C ALA A 2 -7.91 -3.55 27.88
N SER A 3 -6.90 -3.09 28.61
CA SER A 3 -5.70 -2.46 28.06
C SER A 3 -4.85 -3.51 27.33
N HIS A 4 -5.03 -3.66 26.02
CA HIS A 4 -4.16 -4.52 25.25
C HIS A 4 -2.81 -3.84 25.03
N THR A 5 -1.75 -4.52 25.40
CA THR A 5 -0.34 -4.09 25.42
C THR A 5 0.25 -3.74 24.04
N GLY A 6 -0.51 -3.86 22.94
CA GLY A 6 -0.08 -3.57 21.57
C GLY A 6 -0.68 -2.30 20.94
N LYS A 7 -1.75 -1.76 21.50
CA LYS A 7 -2.52 -0.67 20.89
C LYS A 7 -1.87 0.70 21.15
N ILE A 8 -1.65 1.45 20.09
CA ILE A 8 -1.07 2.79 20.14
C ILE A 8 -2.20 3.82 20.14
N ASP A 9 -2.25 4.64 21.19
CA ASP A 9 -3.20 5.74 21.32
C ASP A 9 -2.73 6.93 20.46
N MET A 10 -3.46 7.19 19.35
CA MET A 10 -3.19 8.33 18.49
C MET A 10 -3.86 9.63 18.97
N ILE A 11 -4.76 9.53 19.96
CA ILE A 11 -5.56 10.66 20.45
C ILE A 11 -4.84 11.39 21.57
N ARG A 12 -3.96 10.70 22.33
CA ARG A 12 -3.27 11.23 23.52
C ARG A 12 -1.75 11.15 23.38
N GLY A 13 -1.03 11.82 24.25
CA GLY A 13 0.43 11.76 24.33
C GLY A 13 1.18 12.52 23.23
N SER A 14 2.47 12.23 23.07
CA SER A 14 3.33 12.85 22.04
C SER A 14 2.95 12.37 20.64
N ILE A 15 2.73 13.29 19.72
CA ILE A 15 2.32 13.02 18.33
C ILE A 15 3.42 12.24 17.59
N ILE A 16 4.65 12.72 17.65
CA ILE A 16 5.78 12.10 16.93
C ILE A 16 6.04 10.70 17.50
N LYS A 17 6.04 10.53 18.83
CA LYS A 17 6.26 9.22 19.45
C LYS A 17 5.19 8.21 19.05
N SER A 18 3.91 8.60 19.08
CA SER A 18 2.80 7.72 18.68
C SER A 18 2.91 7.35 17.20
N ALA A 19 3.20 8.33 16.32
CA ALA A 19 3.36 8.09 14.89
C ALA A 19 4.56 7.18 14.58
N ALA A 20 5.72 7.41 15.22
CA ALA A 20 6.91 6.60 15.04
C ALA A 20 6.71 5.16 15.54
N LEU A 21 6.13 4.98 16.73
CA LEU A 21 5.83 3.65 17.26
C LEU A 21 4.82 2.88 16.40
N PHE A 22 3.93 3.58 15.72
CA PHE A 22 2.98 2.98 14.78
C PHE A 22 3.62 2.67 13.42
N ALA A 23 4.44 3.58 12.90
CA ALA A 23 5.10 3.42 11.61
C ALA A 23 6.19 2.34 11.63
N LEU A 24 6.91 2.18 12.75
CA LEU A 24 8.03 1.24 12.85
C LEU A 24 7.65 -0.23 12.57
N PRO A 25 6.58 -0.80 13.16
CA PRO A 25 6.14 -2.15 12.81
C PRO A 25 5.76 -2.29 11.33
N ILE A 26 5.14 -1.25 10.75
CA ILE A 26 4.77 -1.25 9.32
C ILE A 26 6.03 -1.22 8.45
N CYS A 27 7.03 -0.43 8.82
CA CYS A 27 8.31 -0.36 8.13
C CYS A 27 9.00 -1.74 8.13
N VAL A 28 9.10 -2.39 9.29
CA VAL A 28 9.66 -3.74 9.41
C VAL A 28 8.85 -4.73 8.58
N GLY A 29 7.52 -4.65 8.61
CA GLY A 29 6.64 -5.49 7.80
C GLY A 29 6.88 -5.33 6.29
N ASN A 30 7.01 -4.11 5.81
CA ASN A 30 7.29 -3.84 4.39
C ASN A 30 8.67 -4.38 3.98
N ILE A 31 9.69 -4.30 4.86
CA ILE A 31 11.01 -4.91 4.61
C ILE A 31 10.90 -6.44 4.54
N LEU A 32 10.18 -7.06 5.47
CA LEU A 32 9.94 -8.50 5.47
C LEU A 32 9.21 -8.96 4.19
N GLN A 33 8.25 -8.17 3.72
CA GLN A 33 7.52 -8.47 2.48
C GLN A 33 8.43 -8.41 1.25
N GLN A 34 9.39 -7.48 1.20
CA GLN A 34 10.39 -7.43 0.13
C GLN A 34 11.36 -8.61 0.20
N LEU A 35 11.80 -8.99 1.39
CA LEU A 35 12.66 -10.16 1.59
C LEU A 35 11.96 -11.45 1.20
N TYR A 36 10.70 -11.61 1.60
CA TYR A 36 9.87 -12.74 1.21
C TYR A 36 9.77 -12.91 -0.31
N GLY A 37 9.41 -11.85 -1.05
CA GLY A 37 9.35 -11.92 -2.51
C GLY A 37 10.69 -12.25 -3.17
N THR A 38 11.80 -11.85 -2.53
CA THR A 38 13.14 -12.22 -2.99
C THR A 38 13.43 -13.70 -2.76
N VAL A 39 13.08 -14.24 -1.58
CA VAL A 39 13.27 -15.66 -1.25
C VAL A 39 12.44 -16.55 -2.17
N ASP A 40 11.16 -16.22 -2.40
CA ASP A 40 10.27 -16.94 -3.34
C ASP A 40 10.92 -17.02 -4.74
N THR A 41 11.40 -15.88 -5.27
CA THR A 41 12.09 -15.83 -6.55
C THR A 41 13.37 -16.65 -6.55
N LEU A 42 14.14 -16.65 -5.46
CA LEU A 42 15.37 -17.44 -5.33
C LEU A 42 15.07 -18.96 -5.28
N VAL A 43 14.04 -19.38 -4.57
CA VAL A 43 13.63 -20.79 -4.51
C VAL A 43 13.20 -21.27 -5.89
N VAL A 44 12.30 -20.55 -6.55
CA VAL A 44 11.86 -20.91 -7.91
C VAL A 44 13.04 -20.88 -8.90
N GLY A 45 13.90 -19.87 -8.83
CA GLY A 45 15.05 -19.71 -9.75
C GLY A 45 16.13 -20.78 -9.60
N ASN A 46 16.30 -21.38 -8.39
CA ASN A 46 17.32 -22.41 -8.16
C ASN A 46 16.81 -23.83 -8.37
N PHE A 47 15.51 -24.08 -8.21
CA PHE A 47 14.94 -25.41 -8.24
C PHE A 47 14.00 -25.67 -9.42
N CYS A 48 13.69 -24.64 -10.24
CA CYS A 48 12.87 -24.75 -11.43
C CYS A 48 13.63 -24.29 -12.67
N ASP A 49 13.08 -24.55 -13.85
CA ASP A 49 13.60 -24.06 -15.12
C ASP A 49 13.32 -22.55 -15.34
N SER A 50 13.97 -21.98 -16.35
CA SER A 50 13.83 -20.54 -16.67
C SER A 50 12.40 -20.16 -17.10
N ALA A 51 11.65 -21.08 -17.72
CA ALA A 51 10.26 -20.86 -18.10
C ALA A 51 9.35 -20.77 -16.87
N ALA A 52 9.61 -21.55 -15.83
CA ALA A 52 8.91 -21.51 -14.56
C ALA A 52 9.16 -20.19 -13.81
N LEU A 53 10.41 -19.73 -13.78
CA LEU A 53 10.76 -18.43 -13.19
C LEU A 53 10.08 -17.27 -13.94
N ALA A 54 10.08 -17.29 -15.26
CA ALA A 54 9.39 -16.30 -16.09
C ALA A 54 7.88 -16.30 -15.83
N ALA A 55 7.29 -17.48 -15.64
CA ALA A 55 5.85 -17.62 -15.36
C ALA A 55 5.40 -16.91 -14.09
N GLY A 56 6.13 -17.06 -12.97
CA GLY A 56 5.83 -16.35 -11.72
C GLY A 56 5.87 -14.84 -11.88
N GLY A 57 6.91 -14.33 -12.55
CA GLY A 57 7.06 -12.89 -12.82
C GLY A 57 5.99 -12.31 -13.75
N THR A 58 5.50 -13.08 -14.73
CA THR A 58 4.50 -12.63 -15.70
C THR A 58 3.05 -12.80 -15.22
N ALA A 59 2.78 -13.71 -14.29
CA ALA A 59 1.43 -13.94 -13.75
C ALA A 59 1.04 -12.93 -12.64
N THR A 60 2.02 -12.34 -11.94
CA THR A 60 1.78 -11.41 -10.82
C THR A 60 1.08 -10.10 -11.26
N PRO A 61 1.52 -9.37 -12.30
CA PRO A 61 0.90 -8.10 -12.69
C PRO A 61 -0.58 -8.19 -13.05
N PRO A 62 -1.09 -9.19 -13.81
CA PRO A 62 -2.52 -9.36 -14.02
C PRO A 62 -3.33 -9.49 -12.74
N MET A 63 -2.82 -10.27 -11.76
CA MET A 63 -3.47 -10.42 -10.47
C MET A 63 -3.50 -9.11 -9.68
N GLU A 64 -2.41 -8.35 -9.67
CA GLU A 64 -2.35 -7.06 -9.01
C GLU A 64 -3.37 -6.06 -9.60
N ILE A 65 -3.51 -6.01 -10.92
CA ILE A 65 -4.49 -5.16 -11.60
C ILE A 65 -5.92 -5.53 -11.18
N LEU A 66 -6.23 -6.83 -11.09
CA LEU A 66 -7.55 -7.30 -10.67
C LEU A 66 -7.84 -6.98 -9.20
N LEU A 67 -6.81 -7.00 -8.33
CA LEU A 67 -6.95 -6.80 -6.90
C LEU A 67 -6.89 -5.34 -6.45
N CYS A 68 -6.21 -4.45 -7.21
CA CYS A 68 -5.89 -3.09 -6.75
C CYS A 68 -7.13 -2.25 -6.38
N VAL A 69 -8.27 -2.41 -7.09
CA VAL A 69 -9.52 -1.72 -6.76
C VAL A 69 -10.04 -2.18 -5.40
N PHE A 70 -10.03 -3.49 -5.15
CA PHE A 70 -10.56 -4.08 -3.92
C PHE A 70 -9.66 -3.81 -2.72
N LEU A 71 -8.34 -3.77 -2.93
CA LEU A 71 -7.39 -3.32 -1.91
C LEU A 71 -7.61 -1.85 -1.55
N GLY A 72 -7.94 -1.00 -2.53
CA GLY A 72 -8.33 0.38 -2.28
C GLY A 72 -9.57 0.49 -1.40
N ILE A 73 -10.57 -0.38 -1.63
CA ILE A 73 -11.78 -0.43 -0.81
C ILE A 73 -11.48 -0.91 0.62
N GLY A 74 -10.57 -1.88 0.80
CA GLY A 74 -10.07 -2.30 2.10
C GLY A 74 -9.39 -1.16 2.86
N ASN A 75 -8.61 -0.33 2.18
CA ASN A 75 -8.02 0.88 2.76
C ASN A 75 -9.10 1.90 3.16
N GLY A 76 -10.18 2.03 2.37
CA GLY A 76 -11.34 2.85 2.71
C GLY A 76 -12.02 2.39 4.02
N ALA A 77 -12.18 1.09 4.21
CA ALA A 77 -12.69 0.52 5.45
C ALA A 77 -11.79 0.85 6.65
N SER A 78 -10.46 0.77 6.49
CA SER A 78 -9.48 1.16 7.50
C SER A 78 -9.64 2.62 7.96
N ILE A 79 -9.87 3.53 7.01
CA ILE A 79 -10.11 4.95 7.29
C ILE A 79 -11.37 5.12 8.16
N LEU A 80 -12.48 4.49 7.78
CA LEU A 80 -13.73 4.57 8.52
C LEU A 80 -13.61 3.94 9.91
N VAL A 81 -12.92 2.79 10.04
CA VAL A 81 -12.61 2.16 11.33
C VAL A 81 -11.84 3.13 12.23
N SER A 82 -10.84 3.85 11.69
CA SER A 82 -10.09 4.81 12.46
C SER A 82 -10.95 5.98 12.96
N GLN A 83 -11.92 6.43 12.16
CA GLN A 83 -12.85 7.49 12.55
C GLN A 83 -13.84 7.01 13.62
N GLU A 84 -14.45 5.82 13.46
CA GLU A 84 -15.36 5.25 14.46
C GLU A 84 -14.63 4.92 15.77
N MET A 85 -13.37 4.48 15.69
CA MET A 85 -12.51 4.30 16.84
C MET A 85 -12.29 5.62 17.61
N GLY A 86 -12.07 6.71 16.87
CA GLY A 86 -11.96 8.06 17.44
C GLY A 86 -13.24 8.51 18.14
N ARG A 87 -14.39 8.22 17.56
CA ARG A 87 -15.72 8.50 18.15
C ARG A 87 -16.04 7.65 19.37
N ARG A 88 -15.28 6.56 19.61
CA ARG A 88 -15.57 5.54 20.62
C ARG A 88 -16.90 4.82 20.39
N ASN A 89 -17.40 4.81 19.17
CA ASN A 89 -18.66 4.19 18.78
C ASN A 89 -18.47 2.69 18.57
N ALA A 90 -18.72 1.87 19.58
CA ALA A 90 -18.54 0.42 19.53
C ALA A 90 -19.53 -0.25 18.56
N ASP A 91 -20.76 0.23 18.49
CA ASP A 91 -21.78 -0.34 17.61
C ASP A 91 -21.52 0.00 16.15
N GLY A 92 -21.11 1.24 15.86
CA GLY A 92 -20.65 1.64 14.54
C GLY A 92 -19.45 0.80 14.07
N LEU A 93 -18.47 0.54 14.94
CA LEU A 93 -17.34 -0.34 14.65
C LEU A 93 -17.77 -1.77 14.35
N ARG A 94 -18.67 -2.36 15.15
CA ARG A 94 -19.20 -3.71 14.91
C ARG A 94 -19.89 -3.80 13.54
N MET A 95 -20.77 -2.85 13.26
CA MET A 95 -21.52 -2.81 12.01
C MET A 95 -20.58 -2.65 10.81
N LEU A 96 -19.58 -1.76 10.93
CA LEU A 96 -18.56 -1.54 9.90
C LEU A 96 -17.74 -2.80 9.63
N VAL A 97 -17.26 -3.50 10.67
CA VAL A 97 -16.51 -4.76 10.53
C VAL A 97 -17.38 -5.83 9.85
N ARG A 98 -18.63 -6.01 10.28
CA ARG A 98 -19.57 -6.98 9.67
C ARG A 98 -19.82 -6.67 8.19
N THR A 99 -20.08 -5.40 7.86
CA THR A 99 -20.31 -4.96 6.48
C THR A 99 -19.06 -5.14 5.62
N THR A 100 -17.86 -4.89 6.18
CA THR A 100 -16.58 -5.11 5.48
C THR A 100 -16.35 -6.59 5.17
N VAL A 101 -16.65 -7.49 6.11
CA VAL A 101 -16.55 -8.95 5.88
C VAL A 101 -17.58 -9.41 4.84
N TRP A 102 -18.82 -8.90 4.91
CA TRP A 102 -19.82 -9.21 3.90
C TRP A 102 -19.37 -8.79 2.50
N PHE A 103 -18.83 -7.58 2.39
CA PHE A 103 -18.29 -7.04 1.15
C PHE A 103 -17.07 -7.85 0.64
N LEU A 104 -16.23 -8.35 1.54
CA LEU A 104 -15.10 -9.23 1.18
C LEU A 104 -15.58 -10.43 0.35
N TYR A 105 -16.60 -11.15 0.83
CA TYR A 105 -17.12 -12.32 0.12
C TYR A 105 -17.81 -11.95 -1.19
N LEU A 106 -18.56 -10.84 -1.19
CA LEU A 106 -19.18 -10.33 -2.40
C LEU A 106 -18.17 -10.04 -3.51
N CYS A 107 -16.97 -9.61 -3.16
CA CYS A 107 -15.93 -9.24 -4.11
C CYS A 107 -14.99 -10.41 -4.43
N ALA A 108 -14.58 -11.19 -3.42
CA ALA A 108 -13.57 -12.22 -3.60
C ALA A 108 -14.02 -13.32 -4.57
N ILE A 109 -15.28 -13.74 -4.50
CA ILE A 109 -15.82 -14.80 -5.37
C ILE A 109 -15.85 -14.36 -6.84
N PRO A 110 -16.46 -13.21 -7.22
CA PRO A 110 -16.42 -12.75 -8.62
C PRO A 110 -15.00 -12.49 -9.13
N VAL A 111 -14.11 -11.94 -8.29
CA VAL A 111 -12.72 -11.67 -8.69
C VAL A 111 -11.97 -12.97 -8.95
N THR A 112 -12.16 -13.99 -8.11
CA THR A 112 -11.58 -15.33 -8.34
C THR A 112 -12.05 -15.90 -9.67
N ILE A 113 -13.36 -15.87 -9.93
CA ILE A 113 -13.96 -16.34 -11.18
C ILE A 113 -13.39 -15.55 -12.36
N LEU A 114 -13.37 -14.22 -12.26
CA LEU A 114 -12.84 -13.35 -13.30
C LEU A 114 -11.36 -13.65 -13.59
N ALA A 115 -10.54 -13.81 -12.55
CA ALA A 115 -9.12 -14.15 -12.70
C ALA A 115 -8.93 -15.48 -13.40
N MET A 116 -9.74 -16.50 -13.09
CA MET A 116 -9.66 -17.81 -13.73
C MET A 116 -9.97 -17.81 -15.24
N PHE A 117 -10.97 -16.98 -15.65
CA PHE A 117 -11.42 -16.96 -17.06
C PHE A 117 -10.74 -15.86 -17.87
N VAL A 118 -10.55 -14.66 -17.30
CA VAL A 118 -9.95 -13.51 -18.03
C VAL A 118 -8.42 -13.50 -17.90
N GLY A 119 -7.88 -14.07 -16.83
CA GLY A 119 -6.44 -14.14 -16.60
C GLY A 119 -5.64 -14.71 -17.77
N PRO A 120 -6.01 -15.88 -18.34
CA PRO A 120 -5.32 -16.42 -19.51
C PRO A 120 -5.38 -15.50 -20.75
N ALA A 121 -6.48 -14.75 -20.94
CA ALA A 121 -6.58 -13.78 -22.02
C ALA A 121 -5.66 -12.57 -21.79
N LEU A 122 -5.53 -12.10 -20.54
CA LEU A 122 -4.58 -11.05 -20.18
C LEU A 122 -3.13 -11.49 -20.42
N LEU A 123 -2.77 -12.74 -20.07
CA LEU A 123 -1.44 -13.29 -20.32
C LEU A 123 -1.13 -13.35 -21.82
N ARG A 124 -2.12 -13.72 -22.66
CA ARG A 124 -1.96 -13.66 -24.14
C ARG A 124 -1.77 -12.23 -24.63
N LEU A 125 -2.54 -11.28 -24.11
CA LEU A 125 -2.40 -9.86 -24.47
C LEU A 125 -1.02 -9.31 -24.08
N MET A 126 -0.44 -9.81 -23.01
CA MET A 126 0.91 -9.47 -22.55
C MET A 126 2.01 -10.18 -23.35
N GLN A 127 1.64 -11.01 -24.33
CA GLN A 127 2.59 -11.75 -25.21
C GLN A 127 3.56 -12.62 -24.40
N VAL A 128 3.07 -13.31 -23.37
CA VAL A 128 3.90 -14.23 -22.60
C VAL A 128 4.45 -15.31 -23.53
N PRO A 129 5.77 -15.63 -23.46
CA PRO A 129 6.38 -16.65 -24.30
C PRO A 129 5.67 -17.99 -24.22
N ALA A 130 5.60 -18.71 -25.35
CA ALA A 130 4.82 -19.95 -25.46
C ALA A 130 5.29 -21.05 -24.50
N ASP A 131 6.58 -21.13 -24.22
CA ASP A 131 7.20 -22.06 -23.27
C ASP A 131 6.84 -21.77 -21.79
N ALA A 132 6.57 -20.51 -21.45
CA ALA A 132 6.20 -20.08 -20.10
C ALA A 132 4.66 -19.95 -19.92
N PHE A 133 3.88 -19.97 -21.02
CA PHE A 133 2.46 -19.64 -20.97
C PHE A 133 1.64 -20.58 -20.10
N ASP A 134 1.82 -21.88 -20.26
CA ASP A 134 1.06 -22.89 -19.50
C ASP A 134 1.41 -22.85 -18.02
N TYR A 135 2.67 -22.62 -17.68
CA TYR A 135 3.12 -22.39 -16.30
C TYR A 135 2.51 -21.09 -15.72
N ALA A 136 2.46 -20.01 -16.48
CA ALA A 136 1.87 -18.76 -16.05
C ALA A 136 0.36 -18.88 -15.81
N VAL A 137 -0.36 -19.60 -16.69
CA VAL A 137 -1.79 -19.90 -16.50
C VAL A 137 -2.02 -20.74 -15.26
N LEU A 138 -1.20 -21.77 -15.02
CA LEU A 138 -1.30 -22.63 -13.86
C LEU A 138 -1.06 -21.84 -12.57
N TYR A 139 0.03 -21.05 -12.52
CA TYR A 139 0.36 -20.17 -11.41
C TYR A 139 -0.79 -19.20 -11.11
N LEU A 140 -1.28 -18.51 -12.13
CA LEU A 140 -2.36 -17.54 -12.00
C LEU A 140 -3.65 -18.20 -11.48
N ARG A 141 -4.02 -19.37 -11.97
CA ARG A 141 -5.22 -20.08 -11.50
C ARG A 141 -5.12 -20.51 -10.05
N ILE A 142 -3.96 -21.03 -9.62
CA ILE A 142 -3.75 -21.43 -8.23
C ILE A 142 -3.75 -20.20 -7.30
N THR A 143 -3.05 -19.14 -7.68
CA THR A 143 -3.03 -17.89 -6.89
C THR A 143 -4.38 -17.16 -6.88
N ALA A 144 -5.19 -17.30 -7.95
CA ALA A 144 -6.56 -16.78 -7.99
C ALA A 144 -7.44 -17.46 -6.92
N LEU A 145 -7.26 -18.74 -6.63
CA LEU A 145 -7.93 -19.38 -5.49
C LEU A 145 -7.55 -18.75 -4.16
N GLY A 146 -6.37 -18.15 -4.05
CA GLY A 146 -5.89 -17.42 -2.87
C GLY A 146 -6.51 -16.02 -2.70
N THR A 147 -7.34 -15.56 -3.62
CA THR A 147 -7.92 -14.19 -3.62
C THR A 147 -8.67 -13.87 -2.33
N LEU A 148 -9.49 -14.80 -1.82
CA LEU A 148 -10.23 -14.60 -0.58
C LEU A 148 -9.28 -14.45 0.62
N GLY A 149 -8.24 -15.27 0.69
CA GLY A 149 -7.20 -15.15 1.73
C GLY A 149 -6.46 -13.82 1.66
N ASN A 150 -6.06 -13.39 0.44
CA ASN A 150 -5.35 -12.14 0.21
C ASN A 150 -6.21 -10.92 0.60
N LEU A 151 -7.40 -10.80 0.04
CA LEU A 151 -8.31 -9.69 0.35
C LEU A 151 -8.71 -9.72 1.83
N GLY A 152 -8.99 -10.90 2.39
CA GLY A 152 -9.37 -11.08 3.78
C GLY A 152 -8.28 -10.65 4.75
N TYR A 153 -7.03 -11.07 4.51
CA TYR A 153 -5.89 -10.60 5.30
C TYR A 153 -5.70 -9.09 5.20
N ASN A 154 -5.69 -8.53 3.98
CA ASN A 154 -5.47 -7.08 3.79
C ASN A 154 -6.58 -6.24 4.44
N MET A 155 -7.85 -6.65 4.36
CA MET A 155 -8.97 -5.98 5.02
C MET A 155 -8.85 -6.06 6.54
N ASN A 156 -8.56 -7.24 7.11
CA ASN A 156 -8.38 -7.41 8.55
C ASN A 156 -7.17 -6.62 9.06
N ALA A 157 -6.04 -6.66 8.36
CA ALA A 157 -4.86 -5.86 8.68
C ALA A 157 -5.18 -4.35 8.61
N GLY A 158 -5.99 -3.93 7.63
CA GLY A 158 -6.50 -2.57 7.54
C GLY A 158 -7.35 -2.17 8.74
N ILE A 159 -8.29 -3.03 9.16
CA ILE A 159 -9.11 -2.83 10.36
C ILE A 159 -8.25 -2.73 11.60
N LEU A 160 -7.31 -3.64 11.82
CA LEU A 160 -6.39 -3.63 12.97
C LEU A 160 -5.55 -2.34 12.99
N ARG A 161 -5.01 -1.92 11.84
CA ARG A 161 -4.32 -0.62 11.74
C ARG A 161 -5.24 0.55 12.09
N GLY A 162 -6.48 0.55 11.59
CA GLY A 162 -7.48 1.57 11.93
C GLY A 162 -7.77 1.66 13.44
N LEU A 163 -7.74 0.52 14.15
CA LEU A 163 -7.85 0.43 15.60
C LEU A 163 -6.60 0.91 16.35
N GLY A 164 -5.48 1.18 15.66
CA GLY A 164 -4.20 1.58 16.25
C GLY A 164 -3.25 0.43 16.55
N ASP A 165 -3.52 -0.78 16.02
CA ASP A 165 -2.73 -1.99 16.28
C ASP A 165 -1.86 -2.36 15.06
N SER A 166 -0.73 -1.68 14.90
CA SER A 166 0.24 -1.99 13.85
C SER A 166 1.17 -3.16 14.22
N ARG A 167 1.36 -3.46 15.52
CA ARG A 167 2.24 -4.54 15.96
C ARG A 167 1.66 -5.90 15.61
N SER A 168 0.37 -6.08 15.80
CA SER A 168 -0.29 -7.35 15.46
C SER A 168 -0.30 -7.58 13.95
N THR A 169 -0.45 -6.53 13.14
CA THR A 169 -0.35 -6.67 11.69
C THR A 169 1.04 -7.14 11.25
N LEU A 170 2.11 -6.69 11.92
CA LEU A 170 3.47 -7.19 11.69
C LEU A 170 3.59 -8.68 12.06
N LEU A 171 3.09 -9.09 13.23
CA LEU A 171 3.15 -10.50 13.65
C LEU A 171 2.41 -11.42 12.68
N LEU A 172 1.21 -11.01 12.24
CA LEU A 172 0.42 -11.77 11.27
C LEU A 172 1.15 -11.88 9.92
N LEU A 173 1.80 -10.80 9.48
CA LEU A 173 2.62 -10.82 8.27
C LEU A 173 3.84 -11.75 8.42
N LEU A 174 4.51 -11.71 9.58
CA LEU A 174 5.66 -12.58 9.86
C LEU A 174 5.25 -14.06 9.81
N ILE A 175 4.11 -14.42 10.38
CA ILE A 175 3.55 -15.78 10.29
C ILE A 175 3.33 -16.17 8.81
N SER A 176 2.73 -15.27 8.02
CA SER A 176 2.51 -15.50 6.59
C SER A 176 3.81 -15.72 5.84
N CYS A 177 4.80 -14.84 6.02
CA CYS A 177 6.10 -14.93 5.35
C CYS A 177 6.85 -16.22 5.72
N LEU A 178 6.93 -16.55 7.01
CA LEU A 178 7.60 -17.78 7.46
C LEU A 178 6.90 -19.04 6.93
N THR A 179 5.58 -19.07 6.98
CA THR A 179 4.81 -20.20 6.43
C THR A 179 5.06 -20.37 4.94
N ASN A 180 5.03 -19.28 4.18
CA ASN A 180 5.27 -19.35 2.75
C ASN A 180 6.69 -19.86 2.45
N ILE A 181 7.73 -19.29 3.08
CA ILE A 181 9.13 -19.74 2.87
C ILE A 181 9.27 -21.25 3.17
N VAL A 182 8.70 -21.72 4.28
CA VAL A 182 8.76 -23.13 4.63
C VAL A 182 8.04 -24.00 3.60
N LEU A 183 6.87 -23.57 3.14
CA LEU A 183 6.10 -24.30 2.13
C LEU A 183 6.74 -24.23 0.74
N ASP A 184 7.36 -23.10 0.36
CA ASP A 184 8.12 -22.98 -0.90
C ASP A 184 9.26 -23.99 -0.93
N VAL A 185 10.06 -24.06 0.13
CA VAL A 185 11.13 -25.06 0.24
C VAL A 185 10.56 -26.47 0.20
N ALA A 186 9.49 -26.75 0.94
CA ALA A 186 8.90 -28.07 0.97
C ALA A 186 8.31 -28.48 -0.38
N PHE A 187 7.53 -27.64 -1.03
CA PHE A 187 6.82 -27.98 -2.26
C PHE A 187 7.72 -27.89 -3.49
N VAL A 188 8.57 -26.86 -3.57
CA VAL A 188 9.41 -26.65 -4.75
C VAL A 188 10.71 -27.44 -4.65
N ALA A 189 11.46 -27.30 -3.54
CA ALA A 189 12.79 -27.92 -3.44
C ALA A 189 12.72 -29.40 -3.06
N VAL A 190 11.83 -29.82 -2.12
CA VAL A 190 11.78 -31.21 -1.64
C VAL A 190 10.84 -32.07 -2.48
N LEU A 191 9.61 -31.58 -2.76
CA LEU A 191 8.60 -32.35 -3.49
C LEU A 191 8.68 -32.17 -5.02
N GLY A 192 9.48 -31.22 -5.52
CA GLY A 192 9.67 -31.00 -6.95
C GLY A 192 8.41 -30.53 -7.72
N MET A 193 7.47 -29.89 -7.02
CA MET A 193 6.19 -29.46 -7.62
C MET A 193 6.32 -28.26 -8.55
N GLY A 194 7.52 -27.69 -8.68
CA GLY A 194 7.79 -26.56 -9.58
C GLY A 194 6.90 -25.34 -9.29
N VAL A 195 6.42 -24.70 -10.37
CA VAL A 195 5.57 -23.50 -10.32
C VAL A 195 4.27 -23.73 -9.52
N ALA A 196 3.67 -24.90 -9.63
CA ALA A 196 2.47 -25.25 -8.88
C ALA A 196 2.72 -25.25 -7.36
N GLY A 197 3.91 -25.72 -6.95
CA GLY A 197 4.32 -25.73 -5.54
C GLY A 197 4.42 -24.31 -4.98
N ALA A 198 5.09 -23.39 -5.66
CA ALA A 198 5.22 -21.99 -5.27
C ALA A 198 3.84 -21.29 -5.19
N ALA A 199 2.98 -21.48 -6.18
CA ALA A 199 1.63 -20.93 -6.19
C ALA A 199 0.76 -21.47 -5.03
N LEU A 200 0.87 -22.77 -4.71
CA LEU A 200 0.18 -23.39 -3.58
C LEU A 200 0.71 -22.88 -2.24
N ALA A 201 2.02 -22.77 -2.08
CA ALA A 201 2.65 -22.23 -0.88
C ALA A 201 2.15 -20.82 -0.57
N THR A 202 2.14 -19.95 -1.58
CA THR A 202 1.60 -18.59 -1.49
C THR A 202 0.11 -18.59 -1.12
N THR A 203 -0.68 -19.41 -1.79
CA THR A 203 -2.12 -19.51 -1.53
C THR A 203 -2.41 -19.98 -0.10
N ILE A 204 -1.74 -21.02 0.38
CA ILE A 204 -1.90 -21.53 1.75
C ILE A 204 -1.46 -20.50 2.77
N ALA A 205 -0.31 -19.82 2.54
CA ALA A 205 0.18 -18.77 3.44
C ALA A 205 -0.81 -17.60 3.56
N LEU A 206 -1.46 -17.19 2.47
CA LEU A 206 -2.49 -16.15 2.47
C LEU A 206 -3.73 -16.57 3.27
N TYR A 207 -4.23 -17.80 3.11
CA TYR A 207 -5.34 -18.30 3.90
C TYR A 207 -5.00 -18.42 5.37
N LEU A 208 -3.82 -18.95 5.71
CA LEU A 208 -3.37 -19.06 7.08
C LEU A 208 -3.26 -17.68 7.74
N SER A 209 -2.72 -16.71 7.03
CA SER A 209 -2.62 -15.32 7.49
C SER A 209 -3.99 -14.70 7.73
N TRP A 210 -4.95 -14.93 6.84
CA TRP A 210 -6.33 -14.46 7.01
C TRP A 210 -7.01 -15.13 8.21
N LEU A 211 -6.93 -16.46 8.34
CA LEU A 211 -7.52 -17.20 9.47
C LEU A 211 -6.90 -16.81 10.80
N THR A 212 -5.58 -16.71 10.87
CA THR A 212 -4.88 -16.25 12.07
C THR A 212 -5.25 -14.80 12.43
N SER A 213 -5.48 -13.93 11.44
CA SER A 213 -5.94 -12.55 11.67
C SER A 213 -7.34 -12.50 12.31
N ILE A 214 -8.25 -13.40 11.88
CA ILE A 214 -9.59 -13.53 12.48
C ILE A 214 -9.49 -14.06 13.92
N LEU A 215 -8.71 -15.12 14.14
CA LEU A 215 -8.52 -15.70 15.48
C LEU A 215 -7.91 -14.68 16.45
N TYR A 216 -6.88 -13.96 15.99
CA TYR A 216 -6.28 -12.89 16.77
C TYR A 216 -7.30 -11.80 17.11
N ALA A 217 -8.05 -11.32 16.11
CA ALA A 217 -9.03 -10.27 16.29
C ALA A 217 -10.16 -10.70 17.23
N ARG A 218 -10.67 -11.91 17.12
CA ARG A 218 -11.70 -12.47 18.03
C ARG A 218 -11.21 -12.53 19.47
N ARG A 219 -9.96 -12.98 19.68
CA ARG A 219 -9.39 -13.12 21.03
C ARG A 219 -9.10 -11.77 21.71
N ASN A 220 -8.65 -10.79 20.92
CA ASN A 220 -8.19 -9.51 21.49
C ASN A 220 -9.21 -8.37 21.38
N TYR A 221 -10.23 -8.52 20.53
CA TYR A 221 -11.27 -7.54 20.25
C TYR A 221 -12.67 -8.17 20.32
N GLU A 222 -12.95 -8.88 21.43
CA GLU A 222 -14.22 -9.61 21.64
C GLU A 222 -15.47 -8.79 21.33
N GLY A 223 -15.43 -7.50 21.66
CA GLY A 223 -16.52 -6.57 21.38
C GLY A 223 -16.82 -6.33 19.90
N LEU A 224 -15.90 -6.64 18.96
CA LEU A 224 -16.08 -6.36 17.53
C LEU A 224 -16.64 -7.53 16.73
N GLN A 225 -16.71 -8.74 17.32
CA GLN A 225 -17.29 -9.94 16.70
C GLN A 225 -16.84 -10.13 15.24
N PHE A 226 -15.54 -10.33 15.00
CA PHE A 226 -15.04 -10.62 13.64
C PHE A 226 -15.68 -11.90 13.10
N PRO A 227 -16.67 -11.84 12.17
CA PRO A 227 -17.31 -13.03 11.64
C PRO A 227 -16.38 -13.71 10.63
N LEU A 228 -16.38 -15.05 10.61
CA LEU A 228 -15.73 -15.82 9.56
C LEU A 228 -16.59 -15.83 8.29
N LEU A 229 -17.89 -15.92 8.44
CA LEU A 229 -18.87 -15.95 7.36
C LEU A 229 -19.65 -14.63 7.32
N PRO A 230 -20.17 -14.23 6.15
CA PRO A 230 -20.93 -12.99 6.01
C PRO A 230 -22.27 -13.09 6.79
N HIS A 231 -22.47 -12.19 7.74
CA HIS A 231 -23.67 -12.10 8.57
C HIS A 231 -24.27 -10.70 8.48
N GLY A 232 -25.11 -10.50 7.48
CA GLY A 232 -25.80 -9.23 7.29
C GLY A 232 -24.85 -8.07 6.94
N TYR A 233 -25.41 -6.99 6.42
CA TYR A 233 -24.67 -5.76 6.15
C TYR A 233 -25.59 -4.55 6.41
N ASP A 234 -24.98 -3.41 6.64
CA ASP A 234 -25.66 -2.13 6.72
C ASP A 234 -25.43 -1.34 5.43
N LYS A 235 -26.53 -0.90 4.79
CA LYS A 235 -26.48 -0.16 3.50
C LYS A 235 -25.74 1.17 3.63
N ALA A 236 -25.89 1.87 4.77
CA ALA A 236 -25.24 3.16 4.98
C ALA A 236 -23.73 2.98 5.17
N GLN A 237 -23.32 1.95 5.93
CA GLN A 237 -21.90 1.61 6.11
C GLN A 237 -21.28 1.13 4.79
N LEU A 238 -21.96 0.32 4.01
CA LEU A 238 -21.51 -0.11 2.69
C LEU A 238 -21.32 1.08 1.75
N ALA A 239 -22.30 1.98 1.69
CA ALA A 239 -22.19 3.21 0.89
C ALA A 239 -21.02 4.09 1.34
N ALA A 240 -20.77 4.18 2.66
CA ALA A 240 -19.63 4.91 3.20
C ALA A 240 -18.27 4.26 2.80
N ILE A 241 -18.17 2.92 2.90
CA ILE A 241 -16.99 2.16 2.47
C ILE A 241 -16.71 2.38 0.99
N LEU A 242 -17.73 2.27 0.13
CA LEU A 242 -17.58 2.47 -1.31
C LEU A 242 -17.23 3.92 -1.67
N LYS A 243 -17.85 4.90 -1.00
CA LYS A 243 -17.58 6.33 -1.22
C LYS A 243 -16.13 6.71 -0.96
N VAL A 244 -15.48 6.06 0.00
CA VAL A 244 -14.07 6.29 0.35
C VAL A 244 -13.17 5.34 -0.44
N GLY A 245 -13.53 4.07 -0.52
CA GLY A 245 -12.68 3.01 -1.06
C GLY A 245 -12.60 2.98 -2.58
N VAL A 246 -13.71 3.22 -3.29
CA VAL A 246 -13.70 3.20 -4.77
C VAL A 246 -12.76 4.26 -5.37
N PRO A 247 -12.78 5.53 -4.92
CA PRO A 247 -11.80 6.51 -5.41
C PRO A 247 -10.35 6.11 -5.13
N LEU A 248 -10.05 5.50 -3.96
CA LEU A 248 -8.70 5.01 -3.65
C LEU A 248 -8.30 3.84 -4.56
N GLY A 249 -9.21 2.92 -4.82
CA GLY A 249 -8.97 1.79 -5.72
C GLY A 249 -8.72 2.25 -7.16
N LEU A 250 -9.58 3.13 -7.67
CA LEU A 250 -9.39 3.73 -8.99
C LEU A 250 -8.08 4.52 -9.09
N ASN A 251 -7.72 5.25 -8.04
CA ASN A 251 -6.43 5.94 -7.97
C ASN A 251 -5.25 4.98 -8.14
N ASN A 252 -5.26 3.84 -7.44
CA ASN A 252 -4.20 2.83 -7.54
C ASN A 252 -4.13 2.25 -8.95
N SER A 253 -5.27 1.89 -9.55
CA SER A 253 -5.34 1.33 -10.91
C SER A 253 -4.83 2.30 -11.96
N LEU A 254 -5.33 3.55 -11.94
CA LEU A 254 -4.93 4.57 -12.91
C LEU A 254 -3.47 5.02 -12.71
N TYR A 255 -2.97 4.94 -11.48
CA TYR A 255 -1.56 5.19 -11.18
C TYR A 255 -0.67 4.11 -11.80
N SER A 256 -1.06 2.83 -11.71
CA SER A 256 -0.34 1.72 -12.33
C SER A 256 -0.32 1.85 -13.87
N VAL A 257 -1.46 2.20 -14.49
CA VAL A 257 -1.51 2.46 -15.94
C VAL A 257 -0.61 3.64 -16.35
N GLY A 258 -0.61 4.72 -15.57
CA GLY A 258 0.25 5.87 -15.83
C GLY A 258 1.74 5.55 -15.70
N HIS A 259 2.11 4.63 -14.79
CA HIS A 259 3.48 4.13 -14.69
C HIS A 259 3.92 3.41 -15.97
N VAL A 260 3.04 2.62 -16.59
CA VAL A 260 3.32 1.96 -17.88
C VAL A 260 3.60 3.00 -18.98
N ALA A 261 2.86 4.11 -19.00
CA ALA A 261 3.10 5.19 -19.96
C ALA A 261 4.47 5.87 -19.77
N VAL A 262 4.89 6.09 -18.53
CA VAL A 262 6.25 6.62 -18.22
C VAL A 262 7.31 5.58 -18.59
N GLN A 263 7.08 4.30 -18.32
CA GLN A 263 7.99 3.22 -18.70
C GLN A 263 8.20 3.14 -20.22
N ALA A 264 7.16 3.43 -21.03
CA ALA A 264 7.29 3.49 -22.48
C ALA A 264 8.33 4.54 -22.91
N VAL A 265 8.34 5.73 -22.27
CA VAL A 265 9.36 6.76 -22.53
C VAL A 265 10.76 6.28 -22.14
N TYR A 266 10.89 5.55 -21.03
CA TYR A 266 12.17 4.99 -20.63
C TYR A 266 12.68 3.93 -21.62
N ASN A 267 11.79 3.11 -22.14
CA ASN A 267 12.12 2.08 -23.14
C ASN A 267 12.66 2.69 -24.44
N MET A 268 12.19 3.89 -24.83
CA MET A 268 12.71 4.61 -26.01
C MET A 268 14.19 4.99 -25.89
N GLN A 269 14.75 4.97 -24.69
CA GLN A 269 16.15 5.36 -24.44
C GLN A 269 17.13 4.19 -24.47
N GLY A 270 16.62 2.98 -24.70
CA GLY A 270 17.41 1.76 -24.88
C GLY A 270 17.60 0.94 -23.60
N SER A 271 18.06 -0.30 -23.78
CA SER A 271 18.12 -1.33 -22.75
C SER A 271 19.05 -0.99 -21.59
N VAL A 272 20.18 -0.36 -21.84
CA VAL A 272 21.14 0.08 -20.82
C VAL A 272 20.49 1.06 -19.85
N PHE A 273 19.75 2.02 -20.39
CA PHE A 273 19.03 2.99 -19.60
C PHE A 273 17.92 2.36 -18.74
N VAL A 274 17.11 1.48 -19.32
CA VAL A 274 16.05 0.74 -18.62
C VAL A 274 16.63 -0.12 -17.49
N ALA A 275 17.74 -0.81 -17.77
CA ALA A 275 18.45 -1.57 -16.73
C ALA A 275 18.94 -0.69 -15.58
N GLY A 276 19.53 0.48 -15.90
CA GLY A 276 19.93 1.46 -14.90
C GLY A 276 18.76 1.98 -14.05
N CYS A 277 17.60 2.28 -14.68
CA CYS A 277 16.38 2.68 -13.98
C CYS A 277 15.87 1.60 -13.03
N SER A 278 15.91 0.34 -13.47
CA SER A 278 15.42 -0.79 -12.69
C SER A 278 16.26 -0.99 -11.42
N ILE A 279 17.58 -0.89 -11.55
CA ILE A 279 18.52 -0.99 -10.40
C ILE A 279 18.33 0.20 -9.45
N ALA A 280 18.29 1.42 -9.98
CA ALA A 280 18.05 2.62 -9.18
C ALA A 280 16.67 2.58 -8.48
N GLY A 281 15.66 2.01 -9.13
CA GLY A 281 14.34 1.76 -8.55
C GLY A 281 14.37 0.90 -7.30
N ARG A 282 15.27 -0.09 -7.22
CA ARG A 282 15.46 -0.92 -6.01
C ARG A 282 16.01 -0.11 -4.83
N VAL A 283 16.96 0.78 -5.09
CA VAL A 283 17.53 1.67 -4.06
C VAL A 283 16.50 2.73 -3.62
N THR A 284 15.76 3.34 -4.56
CA THR A 284 14.69 4.30 -4.22
C THR A 284 13.53 3.63 -3.47
N GLY A 285 13.29 2.34 -3.70
CA GLY A 285 12.29 1.54 -2.99
C GLY A 285 12.52 1.50 -1.47
N ILE A 286 13.77 1.55 -1.01
CA ILE A 286 14.10 1.60 0.43
C ILE A 286 13.53 2.88 1.07
N ALA A 287 13.70 4.03 0.43
CA ALA A 287 13.09 5.28 0.88
C ALA A 287 11.54 5.21 0.80
N GLY A 288 10.99 4.53 -0.21
CA GLY A 288 9.57 4.27 -0.36
C GLY A 288 8.94 3.54 0.83
N ILE A 289 9.67 2.61 1.46
CA ILE A 289 9.21 1.90 2.67
C ILE A 289 8.96 2.88 3.83
N ALA A 290 9.87 3.82 4.06
CA ALA A 290 9.71 4.84 5.09
C ALA A 290 8.50 5.74 4.78
N ILE A 291 8.34 6.17 3.53
CA ILE A 291 7.22 7.01 3.08
C ILE A 291 5.88 6.32 3.34
N THR A 292 5.71 5.08 2.91
CA THR A 292 4.45 4.33 3.09
C THR A 292 4.13 4.08 4.56
N SER A 293 5.15 3.89 5.40
CA SER A 293 4.99 3.67 6.83
C SER A 293 4.48 4.92 7.56
N PHE A 294 5.09 6.08 7.31
CA PHE A 294 4.61 7.36 7.84
C PHE A 294 3.23 7.74 7.29
N SER A 295 2.98 7.48 6.01
CA SER A 295 1.67 7.71 5.38
C SER A 295 0.57 6.89 6.02
N SER A 296 0.84 5.62 6.35
CA SER A 296 -0.10 4.77 7.08
C SER A 296 -0.40 5.31 8.48
N ALA A 297 0.64 5.80 9.19
CA ALA A 297 0.46 6.45 10.49
C ALA A 297 -0.37 7.74 10.38
N ALA A 298 -0.13 8.55 9.34
CA ALA A 298 -0.86 9.78 9.07
C ALA A 298 -2.36 9.55 8.83
N VAL A 299 -2.71 8.53 8.04
CA VAL A 299 -4.12 8.14 7.81
C VAL A 299 -4.84 7.81 9.10
N VAL A 300 -4.25 6.93 9.92
CA VAL A 300 -4.88 6.48 11.18
C VAL A 300 -4.93 7.60 12.20
N PHE A 301 -3.86 8.38 12.32
CA PHE A 301 -3.82 9.54 13.19
C PHE A 301 -4.93 10.55 12.82
N ALA A 302 -5.06 10.86 11.52
CA ALA A 302 -6.08 11.79 11.04
C ALA A 302 -7.50 11.29 11.32
N GLY A 303 -7.79 10.02 11.02
CA GLY A 303 -9.09 9.42 11.25
C GLY A 303 -9.48 9.42 12.72
N GLN A 304 -8.60 8.94 13.61
CA GLN A 304 -8.87 8.88 15.04
C GLN A 304 -9.03 10.27 15.67
N ASN A 305 -8.20 11.25 15.33
CA ASN A 305 -8.32 12.61 15.86
C ASN A 305 -9.53 13.36 15.31
N LEU A 306 -9.90 13.15 14.05
CA LEU A 306 -11.14 13.69 13.49
C LEU A 306 -12.37 13.09 14.20
N GLY A 307 -12.40 11.75 14.35
CA GLY A 307 -13.48 11.06 15.05
C GLY A 307 -13.64 11.52 16.49
N ALA A 308 -12.52 11.76 17.18
CA ALA A 308 -12.51 12.30 18.56
C ALA A 308 -12.83 13.80 18.65
N GLY A 309 -13.10 14.50 17.54
CA GLY A 309 -13.33 15.94 17.54
C GLY A 309 -12.09 16.80 17.85
N ASN A 310 -10.89 16.22 17.84
CA ASN A 310 -9.66 16.88 18.26
C ASN A 310 -8.94 17.59 17.11
N TYR A 311 -9.59 18.65 16.58
CA TYR A 311 -9.08 19.38 15.42
C TYR A 311 -7.70 20.03 15.65
N ARG A 312 -7.47 20.60 16.85
CA ARG A 312 -6.16 21.23 17.15
C ARG A 312 -5.02 20.22 17.10
N ARG A 313 -5.25 19.00 17.58
CA ARG A 313 -4.27 17.93 17.55
C ARG A 313 -4.08 17.43 16.10
N LEU A 314 -5.16 17.33 15.32
CA LEU A 314 -5.10 17.01 13.89
C LEU A 314 -4.19 17.97 13.14
N GLN A 315 -4.36 19.30 13.30
CA GLN A 315 -3.52 20.31 12.67
C GLN A 315 -2.04 20.19 13.07
N ARG A 316 -1.77 20.03 14.37
CA ARG A 316 -0.38 19.82 14.84
C ARG A 316 0.22 18.54 14.28
N GLY A 317 -0.59 17.48 14.15
CA GLY A 317 -0.18 16.21 13.57
C GLY A 317 0.21 16.35 12.10
N VAL A 318 -0.56 17.10 11.30
CA VAL A 318 -0.20 17.38 9.91
C VAL A 318 1.23 17.91 9.83
N VAL A 319 1.57 18.94 10.60
CA VAL A 319 2.90 19.54 10.57
C VAL A 319 3.96 18.56 11.10
N GLN A 320 3.77 18.02 12.31
CA GLN A 320 4.81 17.25 12.99
C GLN A 320 5.12 15.91 12.28
N ILE A 321 4.09 15.16 11.87
CA ILE A 321 4.30 13.85 11.23
C ILE A 321 4.83 14.04 9.82
N THR A 322 4.34 15.05 9.09
CA THR A 322 4.82 15.36 7.74
C THR A 322 6.27 15.85 7.75
N CYS A 323 6.65 16.73 8.68
CA CYS A 323 8.04 17.14 8.85
C CYS A 323 8.94 15.96 9.24
N ALA A 324 8.50 15.11 10.16
CA ALA A 324 9.27 13.91 10.54
C ALA A 324 9.47 12.96 9.34
N ALA A 325 8.43 12.72 8.54
CA ALA A 325 8.53 11.92 7.32
C ALA A 325 9.51 12.55 6.31
N GLY A 326 9.43 13.86 6.12
CA GLY A 326 10.32 14.62 5.24
C GLY A 326 11.79 14.54 5.69
N VAL A 327 12.07 14.77 6.97
CA VAL A 327 13.43 14.72 7.53
C VAL A 327 14.02 13.32 7.43
N VAL A 328 13.27 12.29 7.83
CA VAL A 328 13.75 10.90 7.76
C VAL A 328 14.06 10.50 6.32
N THR A 329 13.16 10.82 5.37
CA THR A 329 13.36 10.51 3.95
C THR A 329 14.46 11.33 3.31
N LEU A 330 14.63 12.59 3.72
CA LEU A 330 15.76 13.42 3.28
C LEU A 330 17.09 12.80 3.71
N LEU A 331 17.22 12.38 4.97
CA LEU A 331 18.43 11.73 5.46
C LEU A 331 18.71 10.42 4.72
N ILE A 332 17.69 9.57 4.53
CA ILE A 332 17.84 8.32 3.76
C ILE A 332 18.24 8.65 2.31
N GLY A 333 17.60 9.63 1.67
CA GLY A 333 17.87 10.05 0.31
C GLY A 333 19.29 10.60 0.14
N LEU A 334 19.75 11.44 1.05
CA LEU A 334 21.12 12.00 1.03
C LEU A 334 22.17 10.90 1.23
N VAL A 335 22.01 10.03 2.24
CA VAL A 335 22.92 8.90 2.47
C VAL A 335 22.96 7.99 1.24
N ALA A 336 21.80 7.61 0.71
CA ALA A 336 21.72 6.76 -0.47
C ALA A 336 22.29 7.44 -1.73
N THR A 337 22.21 8.77 -1.86
CA THR A 337 22.83 9.52 -2.97
C THR A 337 24.34 9.56 -2.85
N VAL A 338 24.89 9.83 -1.66
CA VAL A 338 26.33 9.86 -1.42
C VAL A 338 26.97 8.49 -1.67
N PHE A 339 26.32 7.43 -1.20
CA PHE A 339 26.78 6.05 -1.37
C PHE A 339 26.13 5.34 -2.59
N CYS A 340 25.59 6.08 -3.56
CA CYS A 340 24.83 5.48 -4.66
C CYS A 340 25.67 4.51 -5.50
N ARG A 341 26.92 4.86 -5.84
CA ARG A 341 27.76 4.03 -6.71
C ARG A 341 28.08 2.66 -6.10
N PRO A 342 28.57 2.54 -4.84
CA PRO A 342 28.74 1.23 -4.21
C PRO A 342 27.43 0.47 -3.99
N LEU A 343 26.33 1.15 -3.64
CA LEU A 343 25.02 0.50 -3.48
C LEU A 343 24.48 -0.08 -4.79
N LEU A 344 24.59 0.68 -5.88
CA LEU A 344 24.16 0.26 -7.22
C LEU A 344 25.08 -0.82 -7.79
N GLY A 345 26.36 -0.77 -7.47
CA GLY A 345 27.37 -1.78 -7.85
C GLY A 345 27.10 -3.18 -7.30
N LEU A 346 26.28 -3.31 -6.23
CA LEU A 346 25.81 -4.61 -5.74
C LEU A 346 24.87 -5.33 -6.74
N PHE A 347 24.26 -4.58 -7.67
CA PHE A 347 23.28 -5.10 -8.60
C PHE A 347 23.79 -5.25 -10.03
N SER A 348 24.84 -4.53 -10.42
CA SER A 348 25.44 -4.60 -11.76
C SER A 348 26.91 -4.23 -11.75
N SER A 349 27.70 -4.97 -12.53
CA SER A 349 29.11 -4.69 -12.80
C SER A 349 29.32 -3.94 -14.12
N ASP A 350 28.27 -3.78 -14.95
CA ASP A 350 28.35 -3.07 -16.22
C ASP A 350 28.49 -1.55 -15.99
N PRO A 351 29.60 -0.91 -16.41
CA PRO A 351 29.84 0.50 -16.20
C PRO A 351 28.75 1.39 -16.83
N ALA A 352 28.24 1.04 -18.01
CA ALA A 352 27.24 1.83 -18.72
C ALA A 352 25.87 1.82 -17.98
N VAL A 353 25.47 0.64 -17.48
CA VAL A 353 24.27 0.47 -16.67
C VAL A 353 24.42 1.21 -15.33
N LEU A 354 25.59 1.09 -14.71
CA LEU A 354 25.88 1.76 -13.43
C LEU A 354 25.84 3.29 -13.56
N ASP A 355 26.41 3.84 -14.62
CA ASP A 355 26.40 5.30 -14.87
C ASP A 355 24.97 5.80 -15.17
N ALA A 356 24.14 5.02 -15.86
CA ALA A 356 22.72 5.33 -16.05
C ALA A 356 21.94 5.31 -14.72
N ALA A 357 22.22 4.30 -13.86
CA ALA A 357 21.61 4.17 -12.55
C ALA A 357 22.02 5.31 -11.60
N VAL A 358 23.29 5.71 -11.61
CA VAL A 358 23.80 6.85 -10.83
C VAL A 358 23.09 8.15 -11.27
N ARG A 359 22.97 8.39 -12.58
CA ARG A 359 22.25 9.57 -13.09
C ARG A 359 20.79 9.60 -12.64
N TYR A 360 20.08 8.48 -12.70
CA TYR A 360 18.72 8.36 -12.15
C TYR A 360 18.69 8.75 -10.68
N THR A 361 19.57 8.16 -9.91
CA THR A 361 19.64 8.36 -8.46
C THR A 361 19.83 9.83 -8.09
N TRP A 362 20.71 10.55 -8.79
CA TRP A 362 20.94 11.99 -8.56
C TRP A 362 19.74 12.87 -8.91
N TRP A 363 18.92 12.46 -9.88
CA TRP A 363 17.69 13.20 -10.22
C TRP A 363 16.53 12.93 -9.28
N VAL A 364 16.50 11.79 -8.59
CA VAL A 364 15.33 11.36 -7.81
C VAL A 364 15.57 11.41 -6.30
N LEU A 365 16.65 10.79 -5.80
CA LEU A 365 16.85 10.62 -4.35
C LEU A 365 17.05 11.92 -3.56
N PRO A 366 17.78 12.94 -4.02
CA PRO A 366 17.90 14.20 -3.28
C PRO A 366 16.56 14.91 -3.08
N PHE A 367 15.58 14.64 -3.93
CA PHE A 367 14.25 15.25 -3.93
C PHE A 367 13.15 14.34 -3.39
N ILE A 368 13.46 13.11 -2.99
CA ILE A 368 12.45 12.12 -2.56
C ILE A 368 11.70 12.55 -1.29
N TRP A 369 12.28 13.43 -0.48
CA TRP A 369 11.62 14.03 0.67
C TRP A 369 10.40 14.86 0.29
N THR A 370 10.38 15.48 -0.91
CA THR A 370 9.21 16.22 -1.40
C THR A 370 8.04 15.28 -1.63
N TYR A 371 8.33 14.05 -2.14
CA TYR A 371 7.33 13.00 -2.25
C TYR A 371 6.84 12.52 -0.89
N ALA A 372 7.74 12.38 0.09
CA ALA A 372 7.36 11.98 1.44
C ALA A 372 6.38 12.97 2.08
N VAL A 373 6.70 14.27 1.98
CA VAL A 373 5.86 15.36 2.48
C VAL A 373 4.51 15.37 1.75
N PHE A 374 4.52 15.34 0.42
CA PHE A 374 3.33 15.30 -0.41
C PHE A 374 2.43 14.10 -0.08
N ASN A 375 3.00 12.89 -0.03
CA ASN A 375 2.25 11.65 0.22
C ASN A 375 1.69 11.59 1.65
N CYS A 376 2.44 12.08 2.64
CA CYS A 376 1.99 12.18 4.02
C CYS A 376 0.82 13.18 4.16
N MET A 377 0.89 14.35 3.49
CA MET A 377 -0.20 15.32 3.45
C MET A 377 -1.46 14.76 2.80
N MET A 378 -1.32 14.05 1.66
CA MET A 378 -2.44 13.32 1.04
C MET A 378 -3.05 12.30 2.01
N SER A 379 -2.22 11.57 2.74
CA SER A 379 -2.65 10.57 3.71
C SER A 379 -3.46 11.17 4.86
N PHE A 380 -3.09 12.36 5.33
CA PHE A 380 -3.91 13.12 6.28
C PHE A 380 -5.29 13.45 5.72
N VAL A 381 -5.36 13.93 4.50
CA VAL A 381 -6.64 14.26 3.84
C VAL A 381 -7.47 12.99 3.62
N ASN A 382 -6.85 11.88 3.20
CA ASN A 382 -7.51 10.58 3.07
C ASN A 382 -8.10 10.10 4.40
N GLY A 383 -7.34 10.23 5.50
CA GLY A 383 -7.79 9.87 6.85
C GLY A 383 -9.02 10.66 7.31
N THR A 384 -9.24 11.87 6.80
CA THR A 384 -10.47 12.63 7.04
C THR A 384 -11.67 12.19 6.18
N GLY A 385 -11.46 11.30 5.22
CA GLY A 385 -12.48 10.83 4.27
C GLY A 385 -12.62 11.70 3.02
N ALA A 386 -11.81 12.75 2.84
CA ALA A 386 -11.85 13.63 1.67
C ALA A 386 -11.04 13.07 0.47
N VAL A 387 -11.19 11.77 0.21
CA VAL A 387 -10.38 11.00 -0.76
C VAL A 387 -10.56 11.44 -2.21
N LYS A 388 -11.69 12.03 -2.57
CA LYS A 388 -11.93 12.48 -3.94
C LYS A 388 -10.92 13.53 -4.38
N TYR A 389 -10.62 14.49 -3.50
CA TYR A 389 -9.65 15.54 -3.80
C TYR A 389 -8.25 14.95 -4.05
N THR A 390 -7.79 14.12 -3.13
CA THR A 390 -6.46 13.50 -3.23
C THR A 390 -6.32 12.60 -4.46
N THR A 391 -7.39 11.87 -4.82
CA THR A 391 -7.45 11.08 -6.05
C THR A 391 -7.27 11.95 -7.28
N VAL A 392 -8.03 13.06 -7.38
CA VAL A 392 -7.94 13.99 -8.52
C VAL A 392 -6.55 14.60 -8.61
N VAL A 393 -6.00 15.11 -7.49
CA VAL A 393 -4.66 15.71 -7.45
C VAL A 393 -3.60 14.71 -7.89
N ASN A 394 -3.63 13.49 -7.36
CA ASN A 394 -2.64 12.46 -7.69
C ASN A 394 -2.71 12.06 -9.18
N LEU A 395 -3.90 11.94 -9.73
CA LEU A 395 -4.08 11.64 -11.16
C LEU A 395 -3.62 12.80 -12.04
N LEU A 396 -3.96 14.04 -11.69
CA LEU A 396 -3.49 15.21 -12.44
C LEU A 396 -1.97 15.31 -12.44
N ILE A 397 -1.32 15.07 -11.30
CA ILE A 397 0.15 15.07 -11.20
C ILE A 397 0.76 14.01 -12.10
N LEU A 398 0.20 12.81 -12.16
CA LEU A 398 0.72 11.74 -13.00
C LEU A 398 0.45 12.00 -14.49
N TRP A 399 -0.82 12.28 -14.84
CA TRP A 399 -1.26 12.36 -16.23
C TRP A 399 -1.00 13.72 -16.89
N ALA A 400 -1.12 14.83 -16.16
CA ALA A 400 -0.92 16.17 -16.70
C ALA A 400 0.49 16.74 -16.45
N VAL A 401 1.26 16.21 -15.51
CA VAL A 401 2.61 16.71 -15.22
C VAL A 401 3.66 15.67 -15.56
N ARG A 402 3.65 14.49 -14.92
CA ARG A 402 4.75 13.52 -15.05
C ARG A 402 4.87 12.94 -16.45
N ILE A 403 3.77 12.45 -17.02
CA ILE A 403 3.79 11.85 -18.36
C ILE A 403 4.16 12.88 -19.42
N PRO A 404 3.49 14.05 -19.53
CA PRO A 404 3.88 15.06 -20.52
C PRO A 404 5.31 15.55 -20.34
N ALA A 405 5.76 15.78 -19.10
CA ALA A 405 7.15 16.18 -18.84
C ALA A 405 8.16 15.14 -19.31
N ALA A 406 7.88 13.83 -19.13
CA ALA A 406 8.75 12.76 -19.60
C ALA A 406 8.88 12.79 -21.14
N TYR A 407 7.76 12.91 -21.86
CA TYR A 407 7.76 13.01 -23.34
C TYR A 407 8.42 14.28 -23.84
N ILE A 408 8.14 15.45 -23.24
CA ILE A 408 8.73 16.74 -23.63
C ILE A 408 10.25 16.70 -23.40
N LEU A 409 10.73 16.26 -22.25
CA LEU A 409 12.16 16.16 -21.97
C LEU A 409 12.86 15.20 -22.94
N HIS A 410 12.21 14.08 -23.30
CA HIS A 410 12.73 13.17 -24.30
C HIS A 410 12.80 13.84 -25.69
N ALA A 411 11.73 14.51 -26.12
CA ALA A 411 11.65 15.19 -27.42
C ALA A 411 12.66 16.36 -27.57
N LEU A 412 12.99 17.02 -26.46
CA LEU A 412 14.02 18.08 -26.40
C LEU A 412 15.45 17.53 -26.39
N GLY A 413 15.64 16.21 -26.49
CA GLY A 413 16.96 15.59 -26.53
C GLY A 413 17.65 15.44 -25.18
N TYR A 414 16.96 15.72 -24.06
CA TYR A 414 17.52 15.56 -22.72
C TYR A 414 17.65 14.08 -22.28
N GLY A 415 17.26 13.14 -23.13
CA GLY A 415 17.50 11.70 -22.99
C GLY A 415 17.39 11.19 -21.55
N THR A 416 18.54 10.86 -20.95
CA THR A 416 18.61 10.35 -19.57
C THR A 416 18.10 11.30 -18.50
N SER A 417 18.02 12.61 -18.76
CA SER A 417 17.48 13.62 -17.82
C SER A 417 15.94 13.67 -17.81
N SER A 418 15.27 12.88 -18.68
CA SER A 418 13.81 12.73 -18.63
C SER A 418 13.28 12.28 -17.26
N MET A 419 14.15 11.72 -16.41
CA MET A 419 13.85 11.34 -15.04
C MET A 419 13.55 12.51 -14.11
N ALA A 420 13.97 13.71 -14.45
CA ALA A 420 13.60 14.95 -13.74
C ALA A 420 12.07 15.11 -13.68
N CYS A 421 11.30 14.50 -14.60
CA CYS A 421 9.84 14.49 -14.55
C CYS A 421 9.29 13.91 -13.24
N VAL A 422 10.01 12.95 -12.62
CA VAL A 422 9.60 12.33 -11.36
C VAL A 422 9.69 13.37 -10.23
N SER A 423 10.84 14.01 -10.07
CA SER A 423 11.06 15.04 -9.03
C SER A 423 10.20 16.28 -9.25
N LEU A 424 10.03 16.70 -10.51
CA LEU A 424 9.11 17.78 -10.87
C LEU A 424 7.68 17.47 -10.42
N SER A 425 7.20 16.25 -10.68
CA SER A 425 5.87 15.82 -10.29
C SER A 425 5.68 15.80 -8.77
N TYR A 426 6.72 15.44 -8.01
CA TYR A 426 6.69 15.49 -6.54
C TYR A 426 6.61 16.93 -6.02
N ALA A 427 7.39 17.84 -6.60
CA ALA A 427 7.36 19.26 -6.24
C ALA A 427 6.00 19.90 -6.54
N VAL A 428 5.43 19.64 -7.72
CA VAL A 428 4.09 20.13 -8.09
C VAL A 428 3.04 19.55 -7.13
N GLY A 429 3.14 18.27 -6.79
CA GLY A 429 2.27 17.62 -5.83
C GLY A 429 2.32 18.24 -4.44
N LEU A 430 3.51 18.55 -3.98
CA LEU A 430 3.72 19.26 -2.71
C LEU A 430 3.05 20.63 -2.72
N VAL A 431 3.24 21.42 -3.77
CA VAL A 431 2.60 22.75 -3.91
C VAL A 431 1.07 22.63 -3.95
N ALA A 432 0.53 21.66 -4.69
CA ALA A 432 -0.90 21.41 -4.76
C ALA A 432 -1.50 21.07 -3.38
N MET A 433 -0.81 20.23 -2.59
CA MET A 433 -1.26 19.88 -1.26
C MET A 433 -1.11 21.00 -0.25
N LEU A 434 -0.04 21.78 -0.31
CA LEU A 434 0.10 23.00 0.50
C LEU A 434 -1.05 23.98 0.20
N GLY A 435 -1.38 24.16 -1.09
CA GLY A 435 -2.54 24.93 -1.51
C GLY A 435 -3.85 24.44 -0.87
N TYR A 436 -4.08 23.12 -0.83
CA TYR A 436 -5.28 22.55 -0.21
C TYR A 436 -5.42 22.90 1.27
N PHE A 437 -4.33 22.84 2.04
CA PHE A 437 -4.37 23.16 3.47
C PHE A 437 -4.63 24.65 3.75
N LEU A 438 -4.47 25.53 2.75
CA LEU A 438 -4.83 26.95 2.81
C LEU A 438 -6.28 27.21 2.37
N THR A 439 -6.97 26.22 1.78
CA THR A 439 -8.35 26.39 1.29
C THR A 439 -9.39 26.37 2.41
N PRO A 440 -10.57 26.99 2.18
CA PRO A 440 -11.70 26.90 3.10
C PRO A 440 -12.19 25.46 3.34
N GLU A 441 -11.93 24.54 2.40
CA GLU A 441 -12.32 23.13 2.52
C GLU A 441 -11.64 22.45 3.72
N TRP A 442 -10.33 22.68 3.93
CA TRP A 442 -9.66 22.24 5.14
C TRP A 442 -10.25 22.89 6.39
N GLY A 443 -10.64 24.16 6.31
CA GLY A 443 -11.34 24.88 7.39
C GLY A 443 -12.72 24.31 7.75
N LYS A 444 -13.45 23.73 6.81
CA LYS A 444 -14.74 23.06 7.06
C LYS A 444 -14.59 21.82 7.97
N LEU A 445 -13.42 21.18 7.97
CA LEU A 445 -13.11 20.09 8.90
C LEU A 445 -13.14 20.52 10.36
N ARG A 446 -12.89 21.79 10.64
CA ARG A 446 -13.02 22.35 12.01
C ARG A 446 -14.45 22.28 12.52
N ARG A 447 -15.44 22.60 11.67
CA ARG A 447 -16.86 22.48 11.99
C ARG A 447 -17.23 21.03 12.22
N LYS A 448 -16.89 20.15 11.26
CA LYS A 448 -17.14 18.72 11.36
C LYS A 448 -16.52 18.11 12.62
N ALA A 449 -15.29 18.45 12.94
CA ALA A 449 -14.63 17.97 14.17
C ALA A 449 -15.31 18.48 15.44
N LYS A 450 -15.80 19.74 15.46
CA LYS A 450 -16.56 20.29 16.58
C LYS A 450 -17.88 19.54 16.79
N GLU A 451 -18.66 19.34 15.72
CA GLU A 451 -19.92 18.58 15.76
C GLU A 451 -19.70 17.15 16.29
N LEU A 452 -18.62 16.48 15.84
CA LEU A 452 -18.26 15.15 16.32
C LEU A 452 -17.82 15.15 17.80
N GLY A 453 -17.07 16.16 18.23
CA GLY A 453 -16.65 16.32 19.62
C GLY A 453 -17.82 16.59 20.56
N ASP A 454 -18.78 17.41 20.13
CA ASP A 454 -20.00 17.69 20.90
C ASP A 454 -20.88 16.42 21.03
N ALA A 455 -20.99 15.60 19.97
CA ALA A 455 -21.71 14.32 20.00
C ALA A 455 -21.04 13.33 20.98
N VAL A 456 -19.72 13.18 20.94
CA VAL A 456 -18.97 12.30 21.86
C VAL A 456 -19.15 12.74 23.33
N THR A 457 -19.19 14.05 23.60
CA THR A 457 -19.41 14.58 24.95
C THR A 457 -20.86 14.40 25.42
N ALA A 458 -21.82 14.42 24.51
CA ALA A 458 -23.23 14.18 24.85
C ALA A 458 -23.49 12.70 25.24
N GLU A 459 -22.87 11.75 24.50
CA GLU A 459 -23.00 10.31 24.78
C GLU A 459 -22.26 9.88 26.08
N THR A 460 -21.23 10.63 26.50
CA THR A 460 -20.47 10.32 27.72
C THR A 460 -21.01 10.97 29.01
N LYS A 461 -22.03 11.83 28.92
CA LYS A 461 -22.73 12.33 30.12
C LYS A 461 -23.58 11.19 30.68
N PRO A 462 -23.38 10.81 31.95
CA PRO A 462 -24.31 9.90 32.61
C PRO A 462 -25.69 10.54 32.58
N THR A 463 -26.69 9.82 32.08
CA THR A 463 -28.11 10.12 32.30
C THR A 463 -28.30 10.12 33.79
N LEU A 464 -28.48 11.32 34.39
CA LEU A 464 -28.88 11.54 35.76
C LEU A 464 -30.27 10.95 36.02
#